data_aaad29740298eaf3d8705ad0ad161cab
#
_entry.id   aaad29740298eaf3d8705ad0ad161cab
#
_cell.length_a   1.000
_cell.length_b   1.000
_cell.length_c   1.000
_cell.angle_alpha   90.00
_cell.angle_beta   90.00
_cell.angle_gamma   90.00
#
_symmetry.space_group_name_H-M   'P 1'
#
loop_
_entity.id
_entity.type
_entity.pdbx_description
1 polymer ?
#
loop_
_entity_poly.entity_id
_entity_poly.type
_entity_poly.pdbx_seq_one_letter_code
_entity_poly.pdbx_strand_id
1 'polypeptide(L)'
;ICIHGCMDGVELGKKLKELNPQIVLIYTTGNAQYVDNAIDVEADFYLMKPLNAAELTFVVKKANELALQRNKRIFARTFGHFDLYIDGSPVMFRSAKAKELLALLVDREGGTVTTDQIIGTLWENRPNDEATQSLCSKIGKTLINELKQYGVEDIIVSGRGIKRLNTDLLECDLYRLLQREQDAQDAFAGDYMLEYSWAEARMASLSRFLKN
;
A
#
# COMPACT_ATOMS: atom_id res chain seq x y z
N ILE A 1 12.72 -26.44 18.62
CA ILE A 1 12.12 -25.47 19.58
C ILE A 1 11.03 -26.20 20.34
N CYS A 2 11.33 -26.71 21.55
CA CYS A 2 10.31 -27.31 22.41
C CYS A 2 9.65 -26.22 23.23
N ILE A 3 8.37 -25.98 23.01
CA ILE A 3 7.52 -25.20 23.90
C ILE A 3 6.87 -26.25 24.82
N HIS A 4 6.92 -26.06 26.14
CA HIS A 4 6.26 -26.96 27.09
C HIS A 4 4.76 -26.94 26.82
N GLY A 5 4.25 -27.97 26.12
CA GLY A 5 2.87 -28.12 25.69
C GLY A 5 2.74 -29.09 24.52
N CYS A 6 1.54 -29.27 24.01
CA CYS A 6 1.19 -30.26 22.99
C CYS A 6 1.65 -29.90 21.56
N MET A 7 2.39 -28.79 21.34
CA MET A 7 2.78 -28.31 20.01
C MET A 7 4.24 -27.86 20.01
N ASP A 8 5.02 -28.26 19.01
CA ASP A 8 6.37 -27.73 18.85
C ASP A 8 6.36 -26.35 18.12
N GLY A 9 7.51 -25.64 18.18
CA GLY A 9 7.59 -24.29 17.59
C GLY A 9 7.48 -24.27 16.07
N VAL A 10 7.79 -25.39 15.40
CA VAL A 10 7.68 -25.55 13.94
C VAL A 10 6.21 -25.68 13.56
N GLU A 11 5.47 -26.55 14.26
CA GLU A 11 4.04 -26.74 14.07
C GLU A 11 3.26 -25.43 14.38
N LEU A 12 3.66 -24.71 15.44
CA LEU A 12 3.08 -23.41 15.76
C LEU A 12 3.28 -22.41 14.62
N GLY A 13 4.49 -22.33 14.05
CA GLY A 13 4.80 -21.43 12.95
C GLY A 13 3.98 -21.73 11.69
N LYS A 14 3.81 -23.01 11.35
CA LYS A 14 2.94 -23.43 10.24
C LYS A 14 1.50 -22.96 10.45
N LYS A 15 0.93 -23.20 11.63
CA LYS A 15 -0.43 -22.75 11.96
C LYS A 15 -0.58 -21.23 11.94
N LEU A 16 0.45 -20.48 12.39
CA LEU A 16 0.44 -19.02 12.31
C LEU A 16 0.44 -18.53 10.87
N LYS A 17 1.22 -19.17 9.98
CA LYS A 17 1.22 -18.86 8.54
C LYS A 17 -0.10 -19.23 7.87
N GLU A 18 -0.75 -20.32 8.24
CA GLU A 18 -2.09 -20.69 7.76
C GLU A 18 -3.14 -19.64 8.13
N LEU A 19 -3.07 -19.12 9.37
CA LEU A 19 -3.99 -18.08 9.84
C LEU A 19 -3.70 -16.69 9.24
N ASN A 20 -2.43 -16.38 9.05
CA ASN A 20 -1.98 -15.12 8.44
C ASN A 20 -0.73 -15.37 7.59
N PRO A 21 -0.88 -15.57 6.25
CA PRO A 21 0.24 -15.80 5.35
C PRO A 21 1.27 -14.66 5.30
N GLN A 22 0.88 -13.46 5.71
CA GLN A 22 1.74 -12.27 5.71
C GLN A 22 2.57 -12.11 6.99
N ILE A 23 2.34 -12.96 8.01
CA ILE A 23 3.11 -12.88 9.25
C ILE A 23 4.61 -13.11 8.98
N VAL A 24 5.46 -12.31 9.62
CA VAL A 24 6.91 -12.50 9.60
C VAL A 24 7.32 -13.35 10.80
N LEU A 25 7.92 -14.49 10.54
CA LEU A 25 8.36 -15.45 11.55
C LEU A 25 9.87 -15.38 11.75
N ILE A 26 10.28 -15.17 13.01
CA ILE A 26 11.66 -15.26 13.45
C ILE A 26 11.80 -16.45 14.38
N TYR A 27 12.55 -17.46 13.97
CA TYR A 27 12.86 -18.61 14.82
C TYR A 27 14.14 -18.39 15.59
N THR A 28 14.13 -18.77 16.88
CA THR A 28 15.36 -18.80 17.69
C THR A 28 15.62 -20.24 18.16
N THR A 29 16.84 -20.74 17.95
CA THR A 29 17.22 -22.11 18.33
C THR A 29 18.61 -22.17 18.93
N GLY A 30 18.84 -23.10 19.86
CA GLY A 30 20.18 -23.44 20.37
C GLY A 30 20.82 -24.64 19.65
N ASN A 31 20.12 -25.26 18.69
CA ASN A 31 20.59 -26.45 17.99
C ASN A 31 20.75 -26.17 16.49
N ALA A 32 21.98 -26.26 16.00
CA ALA A 32 22.31 -25.99 14.60
C ALA A 32 21.63 -26.94 13.60
N GLN A 33 21.34 -28.18 14.00
CA GLN A 33 20.66 -29.15 13.13
C GLN A 33 19.24 -28.71 12.72
N TYR A 34 18.59 -27.86 13.52
CA TYR A 34 17.28 -27.32 13.17
C TYR A 34 17.36 -26.20 12.12
N VAL A 35 18.54 -25.65 11.86
CA VAL A 35 18.73 -24.64 10.79
C VAL A 35 18.73 -25.33 9.43
N ASP A 36 19.30 -26.54 9.32
CA ASP A 36 19.32 -27.32 8.08
C ASP A 36 17.95 -27.88 7.69
N ASN A 37 17.10 -28.20 8.70
CA ASN A 37 15.71 -28.59 8.50
C ASN A 37 14.75 -27.39 8.34
N ALA A 38 15.27 -26.19 8.38
CA ALA A 38 14.51 -24.94 8.37
C ALA A 38 13.87 -24.62 7.02
N ILE A 39 14.28 -25.29 5.95
CA ILE A 39 13.69 -25.18 4.60
C ILE A 39 12.21 -25.62 4.61
N ASP A 40 11.83 -26.53 5.52
CA ASP A 40 10.45 -27.03 5.64
C ASP A 40 9.50 -26.11 6.41
N VAL A 41 9.99 -25.01 6.97
CA VAL A 41 9.26 -24.19 7.96
C VAL A 41 9.03 -22.76 7.48
N GLU A 42 9.10 -22.40 6.26
CA GLU A 42 8.77 -21.05 5.74
C GLU A 42 9.05 -19.87 6.72
N ALA A 43 10.13 -20.00 7.57
CA ALA A 43 10.56 -18.93 8.44
C ALA A 43 11.29 -17.84 7.64
N ASP A 44 11.04 -16.61 8.00
CA ASP A 44 11.66 -15.47 7.32
C ASP A 44 13.08 -15.19 7.84
N PHE A 45 13.30 -15.48 9.13
CA PHE A 45 14.60 -15.28 9.79
C PHE A 45 14.87 -16.35 10.84
N TYR A 46 16.15 -16.62 11.08
CA TYR A 46 16.67 -17.52 12.10
C TYR A 46 17.73 -16.83 12.95
N LEU A 47 17.71 -17.08 14.24
CA LEU A 47 18.70 -16.62 15.19
C LEU A 47 19.19 -17.77 16.04
N MET A 48 20.51 -17.91 16.14
CA MET A 48 21.15 -18.91 17.03
C MET A 48 21.28 -18.39 18.45
N LYS A 49 20.98 -19.25 19.42
CA LYS A 49 21.26 -18.96 20.82
C LYS A 49 22.73 -19.35 21.15
N PRO A 50 23.45 -18.54 21.95
CA PRO A 50 23.03 -17.32 22.66
C PRO A 50 22.83 -16.14 21.71
N LEU A 51 21.75 -15.33 21.92
CA LEU A 51 21.42 -14.21 21.05
C LEU A 51 22.45 -13.09 21.21
N ASN A 52 22.98 -12.62 20.08
CA ASN A 52 23.83 -11.44 20.01
C ASN A 52 22.93 -10.19 19.84
N ALA A 53 23.16 -9.16 20.65
CA ALA A 53 22.35 -7.93 20.61
C ALA A 53 22.41 -7.21 19.24
N ALA A 54 23.58 -7.18 18.58
CA ALA A 54 23.72 -6.56 17.26
C ALA A 54 22.96 -7.35 16.18
N GLU A 55 23.08 -8.69 16.19
CA GLU A 55 22.36 -9.57 15.28
C GLU A 55 20.84 -9.50 15.50
N LEU A 56 20.38 -9.51 16.75
CA LEU A 56 18.97 -9.35 17.08
C LEU A 56 18.43 -8.02 16.57
N THR A 57 19.15 -6.92 16.80
CA THR A 57 18.73 -5.59 16.32
C THR A 57 18.64 -5.56 14.80
N PHE A 58 19.60 -6.13 14.11
CA PHE A 58 19.63 -6.21 12.64
C PHE A 58 18.43 -7.03 12.12
N VAL A 59 18.21 -8.24 12.68
CA VAL A 59 17.12 -9.12 12.24
C VAL A 59 15.75 -8.51 12.53
N VAL A 60 15.54 -7.90 13.71
CA VAL A 60 14.27 -7.22 14.03
C VAL A 60 14.01 -6.05 13.08
N LYS A 61 15.05 -5.27 12.74
CA LYS A 61 14.91 -4.19 11.75
C LYS A 61 14.47 -4.76 10.39
N LYS A 62 15.13 -5.81 9.90
CA LYS A 62 14.79 -6.46 8.63
C LYS A 62 13.42 -7.13 8.65
N ALA A 63 13.03 -7.74 9.76
CA ALA A 63 11.69 -8.30 9.94
C ALA A 63 10.60 -7.23 9.90
N ASN A 64 10.83 -6.07 10.50
CA ASN A 64 9.91 -4.95 10.42
C ASN A 64 9.79 -4.40 8.99
N GLU A 65 10.91 -4.24 8.28
CA GLU A 65 10.90 -3.84 6.85
C GLU A 65 10.07 -4.85 6.02
N LEU A 66 10.28 -6.15 6.20
CA LEU A 66 9.54 -7.21 5.51
C LEU A 66 8.06 -7.24 5.90
N ALA A 67 7.74 -7.04 7.18
CA ALA A 67 6.34 -6.97 7.66
C ALA A 67 5.61 -5.76 7.07
N LEU A 68 6.28 -4.62 6.96
CA LEU A 68 5.73 -3.44 6.29
C LEU A 68 5.48 -3.70 4.81
N GLN A 69 6.39 -4.39 4.11
CA GLN A 69 6.21 -4.77 2.70
C GLN A 69 5.05 -5.76 2.52
N ARG A 70 4.92 -6.77 3.39
CA ARG A 70 3.84 -7.76 3.32
C ARG A 70 2.48 -7.23 3.71
N ASN A 71 2.41 -6.33 4.70
CA ASN A 71 1.16 -5.75 5.18
C ASN A 71 0.54 -4.76 4.22
N LYS A 72 1.28 -4.28 3.25
CA LYS A 72 0.74 -3.40 2.22
C LYS A 72 0.15 -4.24 1.08
N ARG A 73 -1.01 -4.84 1.37
CA ARG A 73 -1.83 -5.57 0.38
C ARG A 73 -2.19 -4.72 -0.84
N ILE A 74 -2.10 -3.40 -0.70
CA ILE A 74 -2.64 -2.45 -1.65
C ILE A 74 -1.48 -1.69 -2.26
N PHE A 75 -1.39 -1.72 -3.57
CA PHE A 75 -0.40 -0.96 -4.34
C PHE A 75 -1.10 -0.06 -5.37
N ALA A 76 -0.86 1.24 -5.29
CA ALA A 76 -1.29 2.20 -6.29
C ALA A 76 -0.15 2.45 -7.29
N ARG A 77 -0.34 2.06 -8.55
CA ARG A 77 0.55 2.38 -9.64
C ARG A 77 0.12 3.72 -10.22
N THR A 78 1.04 4.67 -10.27
CA THR A 78 0.82 6.01 -10.83
C THR A 78 1.69 6.29 -12.05
N PHE A 79 2.78 5.53 -12.23
CA PHE A 79 3.65 5.66 -13.40
C PHE A 79 2.97 5.04 -14.63
N GLY A 80 2.89 5.83 -15.71
CA GLY A 80 2.06 5.50 -16.86
C GLY A 80 0.57 5.73 -16.57
N HIS A 81 -0.24 4.68 -16.63
CA HIS A 81 -1.66 4.73 -16.29
C HIS A 81 -1.90 4.38 -14.83
N PHE A 82 -2.88 5.05 -14.22
CA PHE A 82 -3.27 4.76 -12.84
C PHE A 82 -3.96 3.41 -12.72
N ASP A 83 -3.48 2.55 -11.83
CA ASP A 83 -4.16 1.32 -11.44
C ASP A 83 -3.98 1.04 -9.94
N LEU A 84 -4.97 0.39 -9.34
CA LEU A 84 -4.91 -0.14 -7.99
C LEU A 84 -4.76 -1.66 -8.04
N TYR A 85 -3.82 -2.19 -7.28
CA TYR A 85 -3.60 -3.62 -7.12
C TYR A 85 -3.88 -4.01 -5.67
N ILE A 86 -4.53 -5.15 -5.49
CA ILE A 86 -4.78 -5.76 -4.18
C ILE A 86 -4.28 -7.19 -4.25
N ASP A 87 -3.37 -7.57 -3.33
CA ASP A 87 -2.69 -8.86 -3.33
C ASP A 87 -2.09 -9.21 -4.71
N GLY A 88 -1.51 -8.21 -5.39
CA GLY A 88 -0.89 -8.34 -6.71
C GLY A 88 -1.87 -8.41 -7.90
N SER A 89 -3.18 -8.40 -7.66
CA SER A 89 -4.21 -8.45 -8.71
C SER A 89 -4.81 -7.07 -8.97
N PRO A 90 -5.00 -6.66 -10.24
CA PRO A 90 -5.57 -5.36 -10.56
C PRO A 90 -7.05 -5.28 -10.17
N VAL A 91 -7.45 -4.15 -9.59
CA VAL A 91 -8.85 -3.85 -9.26
C VAL A 91 -9.61 -3.41 -10.51
N MET A 92 -10.68 -4.10 -10.83
CA MET A 92 -11.56 -3.76 -11.95
C MET A 92 -12.65 -2.79 -11.49
N PHE A 93 -12.40 -1.49 -11.66
CA PHE A 93 -13.39 -0.46 -11.36
C PHE A 93 -14.52 -0.45 -12.40
N ARG A 94 -15.76 -0.46 -11.93
CA ARG A 94 -16.95 -0.30 -12.77
C ARG A 94 -17.21 1.16 -13.13
N SER A 95 -16.80 2.07 -12.25
CA SER A 95 -16.95 3.51 -12.44
C SER A 95 -15.60 4.17 -12.71
N ALA A 96 -15.39 4.64 -13.94
CA ALA A 96 -14.19 5.41 -14.31
C ALA A 96 -14.03 6.66 -13.43
N LYS A 97 -15.13 7.35 -13.07
CA LYS A 97 -15.08 8.51 -12.18
C LYS A 97 -14.75 8.17 -10.73
N ALA A 98 -15.11 6.96 -10.26
CA ALA A 98 -14.67 6.50 -8.94
C ALA A 98 -13.16 6.18 -8.95
N LYS A 99 -12.66 5.56 -10.01
CA LYS A 99 -11.21 5.33 -10.23
C LYS A 99 -10.44 6.65 -10.27
N GLU A 100 -10.94 7.64 -11.01
CA GLU A 100 -10.35 8.98 -11.11
C GLU A 100 -10.33 9.72 -9.76
N LEU A 101 -11.41 9.59 -8.96
CA LEU A 101 -11.43 10.14 -7.59
C LEU A 101 -10.35 9.49 -6.72
N LEU A 102 -10.16 8.17 -6.80
CA LEU A 102 -9.08 7.50 -6.08
C LEU A 102 -7.71 8.00 -6.54
N ALA A 103 -7.49 8.12 -7.85
CA ALA A 103 -6.25 8.65 -8.41
C ALA A 103 -5.94 10.06 -7.88
N LEU A 104 -6.95 10.94 -7.82
CA LEU A 104 -6.80 12.27 -7.23
C LEU A 104 -6.40 12.20 -5.75
N LEU A 105 -7.03 11.32 -4.95
CA LEU A 105 -6.68 11.17 -3.54
C LEU A 105 -5.27 10.62 -3.34
N VAL A 106 -4.81 9.73 -4.22
CA VAL A 106 -3.43 9.23 -4.25
C VAL A 106 -2.45 10.37 -4.57
N ASP A 107 -2.74 11.19 -5.60
CA ASP A 107 -1.93 12.36 -5.97
C ASP A 107 -1.75 13.36 -4.81
N ARG A 108 -2.73 13.46 -3.92
CA ARG A 108 -2.70 14.36 -2.75
C ARG A 108 -1.96 13.80 -1.54
N GLU A 109 -1.34 12.63 -1.63
CA GLU A 109 -0.39 12.08 -0.65
C GLU A 109 -0.94 12.07 0.80
N GLY A 110 -2.22 11.68 0.98
CA GLY A 110 -2.90 11.72 2.29
C GLY A 110 -3.38 13.11 2.71
N GLY A 111 -3.14 14.14 1.90
CA GLY A 111 -3.69 15.47 2.12
C GLY A 111 -5.22 15.47 2.02
N THR A 112 -5.85 16.37 2.75
CA THR A 112 -7.31 16.54 2.72
C THR A 112 -7.75 17.21 1.43
N VAL A 113 -8.73 16.62 0.74
CA VAL A 113 -9.34 17.15 -0.48
C VAL A 113 -10.79 17.51 -0.19
N THR A 114 -11.15 18.76 -0.44
CA THR A 114 -12.53 19.26 -0.25
C THR A 114 -13.43 18.86 -1.41
N THR A 115 -14.75 18.84 -1.18
CA THR A 115 -15.74 18.61 -2.24
C THR A 115 -15.55 19.58 -3.41
N ASP A 116 -15.25 20.85 -3.15
CA ASP A 116 -15.03 21.85 -4.19
C ASP A 116 -13.79 21.56 -5.04
N GLN A 117 -12.70 21.11 -4.40
CA GLN A 117 -11.50 20.68 -5.10
C GLN A 117 -11.75 19.43 -5.96
N ILE A 118 -12.51 18.46 -5.43
CA ILE A 118 -12.90 17.26 -6.19
C ILE A 118 -13.72 17.66 -7.42
N ILE A 119 -14.73 18.53 -7.24
CA ILE A 119 -15.58 18.98 -8.33
C ILE A 119 -14.75 19.73 -9.39
N GLY A 120 -13.92 20.70 -8.97
CA GLY A 120 -13.08 21.46 -9.87
C GLY A 120 -12.07 20.63 -10.66
N THR A 121 -11.62 19.49 -10.08
CA THR A 121 -10.68 18.60 -10.75
C THR A 121 -11.39 17.60 -11.68
N LEU A 122 -12.43 16.92 -11.18
CA LEU A 122 -13.09 15.84 -11.94
C LEU A 122 -14.09 16.34 -12.98
N TRP A 123 -14.58 17.57 -12.86
CA TRP A 123 -15.60 18.15 -13.73
C TRP A 123 -15.30 19.63 -14.04
N GLU A 124 -14.19 19.92 -14.71
CA GLU A 124 -13.71 21.27 -15.04
C GLU A 124 -14.78 22.20 -15.64
N ASN A 125 -15.74 21.63 -16.41
CA ASN A 125 -16.77 22.38 -17.12
C ASN A 125 -18.13 22.37 -16.41
N ARG A 126 -18.23 21.91 -15.16
CA ARG A 126 -19.48 21.93 -14.40
C ARG A 126 -19.46 23.00 -13.32
N PRO A 127 -20.58 23.71 -13.13
CA PRO A 127 -20.71 24.60 -11.98
C PRO A 127 -20.70 23.79 -10.68
N ASN A 128 -20.21 24.39 -9.61
CA ASN A 128 -20.31 23.80 -8.27
C ASN A 128 -21.70 24.11 -7.67
N ASP A 129 -22.71 23.48 -8.23
CA ASP A 129 -24.09 23.56 -7.81
C ASP A 129 -24.52 22.32 -7.00
N GLU A 130 -25.73 22.34 -6.49
CA GLU A 130 -26.29 21.28 -5.67
C GLU A 130 -26.34 19.92 -6.40
N ALA A 131 -26.59 19.94 -7.72
CA ALA A 131 -26.63 18.75 -8.56
C ALA A 131 -25.23 18.12 -8.68
N THR A 132 -24.20 18.95 -8.91
CA THR A 132 -22.80 18.50 -9.02
C THR A 132 -22.28 18.02 -7.65
N GLN A 133 -22.63 18.67 -6.54
CA GLN A 133 -22.31 18.19 -5.19
C GLN A 133 -22.96 16.84 -4.88
N SER A 134 -24.21 16.65 -5.30
CA SER A 134 -24.89 15.35 -5.17
C SER A 134 -24.18 14.26 -5.99
N LEU A 135 -23.77 14.58 -7.21
CA LEU A 135 -22.99 13.68 -8.07
C LEU A 135 -21.64 13.31 -7.44
N CYS A 136 -20.92 14.29 -6.91
CA CYS A 136 -19.64 14.06 -6.18
C CYS A 136 -19.85 13.12 -4.99
N SER A 137 -20.90 13.34 -4.21
CA SER A 137 -21.27 12.46 -3.08
C SER A 137 -21.58 11.03 -3.54
N LYS A 138 -22.29 10.88 -4.66
CA LYS A 138 -22.61 9.56 -5.25
C LYS A 138 -21.34 8.84 -5.70
N ILE A 139 -20.42 9.52 -6.38
CA ILE A 139 -19.15 8.93 -6.83
C ILE A 139 -18.28 8.51 -5.63
N GLY A 140 -18.24 9.32 -4.57
CA GLY A 140 -17.54 8.95 -3.34
C GLY A 140 -18.10 7.68 -2.68
N LYS A 141 -19.42 7.51 -2.64
CA LYS A 141 -20.08 6.29 -2.16
C LYS A 141 -19.77 5.10 -3.08
N THR A 142 -19.78 5.32 -4.40
CA THR A 142 -19.46 4.28 -5.39
C THR A 142 -18.02 3.79 -5.17
N LEU A 143 -17.04 4.68 -5.02
CA LEU A 143 -15.67 4.33 -4.72
C LEU A 143 -15.57 3.44 -3.47
N ILE A 144 -16.16 3.87 -2.36
CA ILE A 144 -16.14 3.10 -1.11
C ILE A 144 -16.78 1.71 -1.30
N ASN A 145 -17.89 1.63 -2.01
CA ASN A 145 -18.56 0.36 -2.26
C ASN A 145 -17.77 -0.59 -3.17
N GLU A 146 -17.04 -0.06 -4.15
CA GLU A 146 -16.14 -0.85 -5.00
C GLU A 146 -14.94 -1.37 -4.20
N LEU A 147 -14.32 -0.54 -3.37
CA LEU A 147 -13.22 -0.94 -2.50
C LEU A 147 -13.66 -1.96 -1.43
N LYS A 148 -14.89 -1.84 -0.93
CA LYS A 148 -15.47 -2.77 0.05
C LYS A 148 -15.58 -4.21 -0.47
N GLN A 149 -15.74 -4.39 -1.79
CA GLN A 149 -15.75 -5.74 -2.39
C GLN A 149 -14.42 -6.48 -2.19
N TYR A 150 -13.35 -5.74 -1.94
CA TYR A 150 -12.00 -6.25 -1.70
C TYR A 150 -11.58 -6.14 -0.21
N GLY A 151 -12.44 -5.60 0.66
CA GLY A 151 -12.14 -5.40 2.09
C GLY A 151 -11.05 -4.36 2.33
N VAL A 152 -11.00 -3.29 1.53
CA VAL A 152 -9.97 -2.24 1.59
C VAL A 152 -10.56 -0.82 1.61
N GLU A 153 -11.84 -0.68 1.95
CA GLU A 153 -12.52 0.62 2.01
C GLU A 153 -11.90 1.61 3.01
N ASP A 154 -11.20 1.10 4.02
CA ASP A 154 -10.55 1.90 5.06
C ASP A 154 -9.38 2.76 4.55
N ILE A 155 -8.93 2.54 3.29
CA ILE A 155 -7.97 3.46 2.67
C ILE A 155 -8.58 4.84 2.43
N ILE A 156 -9.92 4.96 2.42
CA ILE A 156 -10.62 6.24 2.23
C ILE A 156 -11.16 6.74 3.56
N VAL A 157 -10.58 7.82 4.05
CA VAL A 157 -11.08 8.54 5.22
C VAL A 157 -12.01 9.65 4.74
N SER A 158 -13.29 9.57 5.12
CA SER A 158 -14.32 10.54 4.74
C SER A 158 -14.77 11.37 5.93
N GLY A 159 -14.86 12.69 5.76
CA GLY A 159 -15.44 13.63 6.70
C GLY A 159 -16.52 14.49 6.03
N ARG A 160 -17.07 15.46 6.78
CA ARG A 160 -18.09 16.37 6.24
C ARG A 160 -17.44 17.29 5.18
N GLY A 161 -17.79 17.07 3.91
CA GLY A 161 -17.27 17.87 2.79
C GLY A 161 -15.80 17.63 2.43
N ILE A 162 -15.17 16.60 3.01
CA ILE A 162 -13.76 16.29 2.78
C ILE A 162 -13.53 14.78 2.60
N LYS A 163 -12.47 14.46 1.87
CA LYS A 163 -11.91 13.11 1.77
C LYS A 163 -10.39 13.17 1.83
N ARG A 164 -9.79 12.09 2.30
CA ARG A 164 -8.34 11.88 2.20
C ARG A 164 -8.02 10.40 2.07
N LEU A 165 -6.84 10.10 1.59
CA LEU A 165 -6.31 8.75 1.56
C LEU A 165 -5.57 8.45 2.88
N ASN A 166 -5.75 7.24 3.41
CA ASN A 166 -4.89 6.72 4.47
C ASN A 166 -3.66 6.07 3.83
N THR A 167 -2.57 6.81 3.74
CA THR A 167 -1.32 6.38 3.08
C THR A 167 -0.59 5.27 3.83
N ASP A 168 -0.92 5.02 5.10
CA ASP A 168 -0.31 3.95 5.89
C ASP A 168 -0.76 2.56 5.43
N LEU A 169 -1.92 2.48 4.76
CA LEU A 169 -2.55 1.22 4.31
C LEU A 169 -2.19 0.83 2.88
N LEU A 170 -1.47 1.67 2.13
CA LEU A 170 -1.09 1.33 0.75
C LEU A 170 0.35 1.72 0.43
N GLU A 171 0.92 1.03 -0.55
CA GLU A 171 2.13 1.45 -1.25
C GLU A 171 1.80 2.20 -2.53
N CYS A 172 2.71 3.07 -2.95
CA CYS A 172 2.57 3.81 -4.17
C CYS A 172 3.95 4.11 -4.76
N ASP A 173 4.13 3.90 -6.06
CA ASP A 173 5.36 4.22 -6.77
C ASP A 173 5.71 5.71 -6.67
N LEU A 174 4.71 6.62 -6.72
CA LEU A 174 4.90 8.04 -6.47
C LEU A 174 5.52 8.29 -5.09
N TYR A 175 5.00 7.65 -4.02
CA TYR A 175 5.49 7.90 -2.66
C TYR A 175 6.91 7.41 -2.48
N ARG A 176 7.24 6.27 -3.07
CA ARG A 176 8.61 5.72 -3.09
C ARG A 176 9.56 6.64 -3.86
N LEU A 177 9.12 7.20 -4.99
CA LEU A 177 9.89 8.20 -5.74
C LEU A 177 10.17 9.46 -4.91
N LEU A 178 9.18 9.98 -4.20
CA LEU A 178 9.32 11.16 -3.33
C LEU A 178 10.25 10.90 -2.13
N GLN A 179 10.31 9.65 -1.67
CA GLN A 179 11.27 9.19 -0.65
C GLN A 179 12.67 8.92 -1.23
N ARG A 180 12.87 9.16 -2.53
CA ARG A 180 14.12 8.96 -3.27
C ARG A 180 14.61 7.51 -3.25
N GLU A 181 13.70 6.54 -3.22
CA GLU A 181 14.04 5.14 -3.40
C GLU A 181 14.58 4.90 -4.81
N GLN A 182 15.73 4.25 -4.92
CA GLN A 182 16.45 4.12 -6.18
C GLN A 182 15.66 3.36 -7.24
N ASP A 183 15.03 2.27 -6.87
CA ASP A 183 14.21 1.46 -7.78
C ASP A 183 12.98 2.21 -8.32
N ALA A 184 12.38 3.10 -7.51
CA ALA A 184 11.29 3.97 -7.97
C ALA A 184 11.79 5.06 -8.92
N GLN A 185 13.01 5.59 -8.68
CA GLN A 185 13.64 6.54 -9.59
C GLN A 185 13.98 5.89 -10.95
N ASP A 186 14.50 4.67 -10.93
CA ASP A 186 14.84 3.90 -12.13
C ASP A 186 13.59 3.48 -12.92
N ALA A 187 12.47 3.24 -12.23
CA ALA A 187 11.20 2.87 -12.84
C ALA A 187 10.44 4.05 -13.46
N PHE A 188 10.72 5.29 -13.04
CA PHE A 188 10.01 6.47 -13.55
C PHE A 188 10.53 6.91 -14.93
N ALA A 189 9.78 6.60 -15.98
CA ALA A 189 10.10 6.97 -17.37
C ALA A 189 9.65 8.38 -17.76
N GLY A 190 9.10 9.16 -16.84
CA GLY A 190 8.55 10.50 -17.10
C GLY A 190 7.04 10.54 -17.29
N ASP A 191 6.38 9.39 -17.24
CA ASP A 191 4.94 9.25 -17.44
C ASP A 191 4.23 9.12 -16.07
N TYR A 192 3.14 9.88 -15.89
CA TYR A 192 2.37 9.93 -14.66
C TYR A 192 0.88 10.10 -14.94
N MET A 193 0.06 9.12 -14.56
CA MET A 193 -1.41 9.13 -14.68
C MET A 193 -1.91 9.71 -16.02
N LEU A 194 -1.40 9.18 -17.14
CA LEU A 194 -1.56 9.71 -18.51
C LEU A 194 -3.02 9.92 -18.96
N GLU A 195 -3.97 9.21 -18.33
CA GLU A 195 -5.39 9.32 -18.64
C GLU A 195 -6.08 10.55 -18.04
N TYR A 196 -5.38 11.32 -17.17
CA TYR A 196 -5.97 12.47 -16.47
C TYR A 196 -5.26 13.77 -16.79
N SER A 197 -5.96 14.72 -17.44
CA SER A 197 -5.43 16.05 -17.80
C SER A 197 -4.91 16.84 -16.59
N TRP A 198 -5.56 16.71 -15.44
CA TRP A 198 -5.14 17.41 -14.22
C TRP A 198 -3.79 16.90 -13.66
N ALA A 199 -3.32 15.72 -14.07
CA ALA A 199 -2.05 15.15 -13.63
C ALA A 199 -0.81 15.73 -14.38
N GLU A 200 -0.98 16.43 -15.49
CA GLU A 200 0.12 16.97 -16.32
C GLU A 200 1.06 17.90 -15.53
N ALA A 201 0.49 18.79 -14.70
CA ALA A 201 1.28 19.71 -13.87
C ALA A 201 2.15 18.95 -12.86
N ARG A 202 1.63 17.86 -12.29
CA ARG A 202 2.36 16.98 -11.37
C ARG A 202 3.48 16.24 -12.11
N MET A 203 3.20 15.67 -13.26
CA MET A 203 4.19 15.00 -14.12
C MET A 203 5.39 15.92 -14.42
N ALA A 204 5.13 17.17 -14.80
CA ALA A 204 6.18 18.18 -15.05
C ALA A 204 6.99 18.49 -13.77
N SER A 205 6.36 18.45 -12.59
CA SER A 205 7.03 18.65 -11.30
C SER A 205 7.93 17.49 -10.94
N LEU A 206 7.48 16.25 -11.11
CA LEU A 206 8.25 15.04 -10.85
C LEU A 206 9.50 14.94 -11.74
N SER A 207 9.37 15.30 -13.03
CA SER A 207 10.49 15.36 -13.96
C SER A 207 11.57 16.36 -13.55
N ARG A 208 11.19 17.44 -12.85
CA ARG A 208 12.14 18.43 -12.28
C ARG A 208 12.75 17.94 -10.98
N PHE A 209 11.97 17.25 -10.15
CA PHE A 209 12.41 16.70 -8.86
C PHE A 209 13.57 15.71 -9.01
N LEU A 210 13.58 14.91 -10.07
CA LEU A 210 14.65 13.94 -10.35
C LEU A 210 15.94 14.58 -10.91
N LYS A 211 15.88 15.81 -11.41
CA LYS A 211 17.05 16.51 -11.95
C LYS A 211 17.86 17.29 -10.90
N ASN A 212 17.29 17.40 -9.69
CA ASN A 212 17.88 18.09 -8.56
C ASN A 212 18.30 17.07 -7.47
#